data_b6855fc115496ba394af1fe3a7c44816
#
_entry.id   b6855fc115496ba394af1fe3a7c44816
#
_cell.length_a   1.000
_cell.length_b   1.000
_cell.length_c   1.000
_cell.angle_alpha   90.00
_cell.angle_beta   90.00
_cell.angle_gamma   90.00
#
_symmetry.space_group_name_H-M   'P 1'
#
loop_
_entity.id
_entity.type
_entity.pdbx_description
1 polymer ?
#
loop_
_entity_poly.entity_id
_entity_poly.type
_entity_poly.pdbx_seq_one_letter_code
_entity_poly.pdbx_strand_id
1 'polypeptide(L)'
;MLTEISLMILCPWVSYLIAEGLKLSGIVSILTNGVFLSYYATPNISPAAKKVLGLCYETIAISAEQLVFLFLGIGMFAFNHPYKQMGWGLVVTTIINLNIARALNIFIVTAFVNCSRTESKIGGNMKTVMWLSGLRGAMAYALALKAATELDIGPIILIDTLIYSLITILGIGSILNPVLDRLKVKRTANDVEE
;
A
#
# COMPACT_ATOMS: atom_id res chain seq x y z
N MET A 1 25.96 -17.53 -2.42
CA MET A 1 24.66 -17.51 -1.73
C MET A 1 24.54 -16.40 -0.71
N LEU A 2 25.37 -16.36 0.37
CA LEU A 2 25.25 -15.28 1.40
C LEU A 2 25.49 -13.89 0.82
N THR A 3 26.49 -13.72 -0.03
CA THR A 3 26.80 -12.46 -0.73
C THR A 3 25.68 -11.99 -1.65
N GLU A 4 25.00 -12.91 -2.34
CA GLU A 4 23.84 -12.60 -3.17
C GLU A 4 22.68 -12.06 -2.31
N ILE A 5 22.40 -12.73 -1.18
CA ILE A 5 21.33 -12.34 -0.26
C ILE A 5 21.64 -10.95 0.34
N SER A 6 22.87 -10.72 0.81
CA SER A 6 23.24 -9.43 1.40
C SER A 6 23.18 -8.29 0.39
N LEU A 7 23.63 -8.50 -0.84
CA LEU A 7 23.51 -7.50 -1.91
C LEU A 7 22.06 -7.13 -2.20
N MET A 8 21.19 -8.13 -2.30
CA MET A 8 19.77 -7.92 -2.58
C MET A 8 19.07 -7.16 -1.48
N ILE A 9 19.47 -7.37 -0.22
CA ILE A 9 18.91 -6.63 0.93
C ILE A 9 19.49 -5.21 1.02
N LEU A 10 20.78 -5.03 0.78
CA LEU A 10 21.44 -3.73 0.90
C LEU A 10 21.07 -2.76 -0.23
N CYS A 11 20.89 -3.25 -1.45
CA CYS A 11 20.61 -2.41 -2.61
C CYS A 11 19.39 -1.49 -2.46
N PRO A 12 18.20 -1.96 -1.99
CA PRO A 12 17.08 -1.08 -1.71
C PRO A 12 17.35 -0.03 -0.61
N TRP A 13 18.11 -0.39 0.43
CA TRP A 13 18.48 0.53 1.49
C TRP A 13 19.38 1.65 1.00
N VAL A 14 20.40 1.32 0.23
CA VAL A 14 21.29 2.32 -0.38
C VAL A 14 20.52 3.26 -1.30
N SER A 15 19.63 2.71 -2.12
CA SER A 15 18.77 3.49 -3.02
C SER A 15 17.88 4.48 -2.22
N TYR A 16 17.29 4.03 -1.11
CA TYR A 16 16.50 4.88 -0.23
C TYR A 16 17.34 6.03 0.37
N LEU A 17 18.50 5.72 0.94
CA LEU A 17 19.37 6.70 1.59
C LEU A 17 19.89 7.77 0.61
N ILE A 18 20.24 7.37 -0.61
CA ILE A 18 20.65 8.30 -1.66
C ILE A 18 19.50 9.24 -2.01
N ALA A 19 18.29 8.72 -2.20
CA ALA A 19 17.14 9.55 -2.54
C ALA A 19 16.77 10.54 -1.44
N GLU A 20 16.77 10.10 -0.18
CA GLU A 20 16.53 10.99 0.97
C GLU A 20 17.65 12.05 1.12
N GLY A 21 18.91 11.68 0.89
CA GLY A 21 20.03 12.62 0.89
C GLY A 21 19.92 13.71 -0.18
N LEU A 22 19.31 13.38 -1.31
CA LEU A 22 19.02 14.32 -2.41
C LEU A 22 17.67 15.06 -2.22
N LYS A 23 16.98 14.87 -1.09
CA LYS A 23 15.63 15.40 -0.81
C LYS A 23 14.58 14.94 -1.84
N LEU A 24 14.76 13.76 -2.41
CA LEU A 24 13.80 13.09 -3.27
C LEU A 24 12.98 12.08 -2.46
N SER A 25 11.93 11.55 -3.08
CA SER A 25 11.10 10.53 -2.42
C SER A 25 11.82 9.17 -2.35
N GLY A 26 12.26 8.78 -1.15
CA GLY A 26 12.87 7.47 -0.90
C GLY A 26 11.96 6.29 -1.22
N ILE A 27 10.64 6.47 -1.05
CA ILE A 27 9.64 5.44 -1.34
C ILE A 27 9.59 5.10 -2.84
N VAL A 28 9.60 6.14 -3.69
CA VAL A 28 9.64 5.95 -5.16
C VAL A 28 10.96 5.31 -5.58
N SER A 29 12.05 5.66 -4.92
CA SER A 29 13.37 5.07 -5.17
C SER A 29 13.41 3.57 -4.86
N ILE A 30 12.86 3.13 -3.73
CA ILE A 30 12.76 1.70 -3.40
C ILE A 30 11.87 0.96 -4.40
N LEU A 31 10.74 1.55 -4.79
CA LEU A 31 9.82 0.94 -5.75
C LEU A 31 10.52 0.70 -7.09
N THR A 32 11.18 1.72 -7.64
CA THR A 32 11.91 1.60 -8.91
C THR A 32 13.05 0.61 -8.80
N ASN A 33 13.83 0.65 -7.72
CA ASN A 33 14.88 -0.33 -7.47
C ASN A 33 14.31 -1.76 -7.39
N GLY A 34 13.18 -1.96 -6.71
CA GLY A 34 12.51 -3.27 -6.62
C GLY A 34 12.13 -3.83 -8.01
N VAL A 35 11.62 -2.98 -8.90
CA VAL A 35 11.32 -3.36 -10.30
C VAL A 35 12.58 -3.78 -11.03
N PHE A 36 13.69 -3.00 -10.91
CA PHE A 36 14.96 -3.35 -11.54
C PHE A 36 15.55 -4.64 -10.99
N LEU A 37 15.53 -4.85 -9.67
CA LEU A 37 16.02 -6.08 -9.05
C LEU A 37 15.19 -7.30 -9.45
N SER A 38 13.88 -7.14 -9.55
CA SER A 38 12.98 -8.21 -9.99
C SER A 38 13.27 -8.64 -11.42
N TYR A 39 13.53 -7.68 -12.32
CA TYR A 39 13.74 -7.97 -13.73
C TYR A 39 15.16 -8.46 -14.05
N TYR A 40 16.17 -7.82 -13.47
CA TYR A 40 17.58 -8.11 -13.82
C TYR A 40 18.29 -9.04 -12.83
N ALA A 41 18.05 -8.90 -11.53
CA ALA A 41 18.78 -9.65 -10.53
C ALA A 41 18.15 -11.02 -10.24
N THR A 42 16.82 -11.07 -10.13
CA THR A 42 16.10 -12.31 -9.76
C THR A 42 16.40 -13.52 -10.70
N PRO A 43 16.56 -13.35 -12.03
CA PRO A 43 16.92 -14.48 -12.89
C PRO A 43 18.34 -15.00 -12.66
N ASN A 44 19.25 -14.15 -12.17
CA ASN A 44 20.67 -14.45 -12.01
C ASN A 44 21.05 -14.98 -10.61
N ILE A 45 20.07 -15.07 -9.70
CA ILE A 45 20.27 -15.53 -8.33
C ILE A 45 20.07 -17.04 -8.25
N SER A 46 20.84 -17.69 -7.37
CA SER A 46 20.68 -19.13 -7.09
C SER A 46 19.27 -19.45 -6.55
N PRO A 47 18.67 -20.59 -6.94
CA PRO A 47 17.30 -20.95 -6.51
C PRO A 47 17.13 -21.00 -4.97
N ALA A 48 18.18 -21.42 -4.27
CA ALA A 48 18.20 -21.43 -2.81
C ALA A 48 18.17 -20.01 -2.22
N ALA A 49 18.95 -19.09 -2.77
CA ALA A 49 18.97 -17.69 -2.33
C ALA A 49 17.62 -17.00 -2.62
N LYS A 50 16.99 -17.28 -3.76
CA LYS A 50 15.67 -16.75 -4.10
C LYS A 50 14.60 -17.15 -3.08
N LYS A 51 14.59 -18.41 -2.64
CA LYS A 51 13.64 -18.91 -1.63
C LYS A 51 13.86 -18.25 -0.27
N VAL A 52 15.12 -18.14 0.16
CA VAL A 52 15.47 -17.49 1.44
C VAL A 52 15.12 -16.01 1.42
N LEU A 53 15.45 -15.31 0.34
CA LEU A 53 15.10 -13.88 0.17
C LEU A 53 13.60 -13.65 0.22
N GLY A 54 12.81 -14.49 -0.46
CA GLY A 54 11.35 -14.40 -0.42
C GLY A 54 10.83 -14.48 1.01
N LEU A 55 11.25 -15.50 1.76
CA LEU A 55 10.84 -15.67 3.16
C LEU A 55 11.30 -14.50 4.06
N CYS A 56 12.53 -14.01 3.87
CA CYS A 56 13.04 -12.88 4.65
C CYS A 56 12.23 -11.61 4.38
N TYR A 57 12.00 -11.26 3.13
CA TYR A 57 11.22 -10.07 2.78
C TYR A 57 9.77 -10.18 3.24
N GLU A 58 9.14 -11.34 3.08
CA GLU A 58 7.78 -11.59 3.55
C GLU A 58 7.66 -11.44 5.07
N THR A 59 8.61 -12.03 5.82
CA THR A 59 8.63 -11.92 7.29
C THR A 59 8.84 -10.48 7.75
N ILE A 60 9.78 -9.75 7.13
CA ILE A 60 10.03 -8.34 7.46
C ILE A 60 8.81 -7.48 7.12
N ALA A 61 8.18 -7.71 5.97
CA ALA A 61 7.01 -6.97 5.54
C ALA A 61 5.83 -7.16 6.51
N ILE A 62 5.51 -8.41 6.88
CA ILE A 62 4.45 -8.72 7.83
C ILE A 62 4.75 -8.10 9.20
N SER A 63 5.99 -8.23 9.69
CA SER A 63 6.39 -7.66 10.98
C SER A 63 6.28 -6.13 10.98
N ALA A 64 6.71 -5.47 9.91
CA ALA A 64 6.59 -4.02 9.75
C ALA A 64 5.13 -3.57 9.67
N GLU A 65 4.29 -4.32 8.96
CA GLU A 65 2.86 -4.04 8.87
C GLU A 65 2.18 -4.13 10.25
N GLN A 66 2.46 -5.17 11.02
CA GLN A 66 1.94 -5.33 12.38
C GLN A 66 2.36 -4.16 13.29
N LEU A 67 3.64 -3.75 13.22
CA LEU A 67 4.16 -2.60 13.96
C LEU A 67 3.41 -1.30 13.59
N VAL A 68 3.20 -1.05 12.32
CA VAL A 68 2.51 0.17 11.88
C VAL A 68 1.05 0.18 12.31
N PHE A 69 0.35 -0.96 12.27
CA PHE A 69 -1.02 -1.05 12.79
C PHE A 69 -1.08 -0.83 14.31
N LEU A 70 -0.09 -1.33 15.04
CA LEU A 70 0.04 -1.07 16.48
C LEU A 70 0.24 0.43 16.75
N PHE A 71 1.16 1.09 16.03
CA PHE A 71 1.37 2.52 16.15
C PHE A 71 0.15 3.36 15.74
N LEU A 72 -0.59 2.91 14.72
CA LEU A 72 -1.83 3.55 14.31
C LEU A 72 -2.88 3.47 15.43
N GLY A 73 -3.03 2.32 16.09
CA GLY A 73 -3.92 2.15 17.24
C GLY A 73 -3.50 3.02 18.43
N ILE A 74 -2.23 2.99 18.80
CA ILE A 74 -1.71 3.83 19.90
C ILE A 74 -1.84 5.31 19.55
N GLY A 75 -1.51 5.71 18.32
CA GLY A 75 -1.57 7.08 17.84
C GLY A 75 -2.96 7.70 17.95
N MET A 76 -4.00 6.90 17.80
CA MET A 76 -5.38 7.37 17.93
C MET A 76 -5.76 7.77 19.35
N PHE A 77 -5.24 7.07 20.37
CA PHE A 77 -5.66 7.22 21.77
C PHE A 77 -4.62 7.90 22.66
N ALA A 78 -3.32 7.76 22.35
CA ALA A 78 -2.24 8.20 23.24
C ALA A 78 -1.88 9.68 23.09
N PHE A 79 -2.13 10.28 21.93
CA PHE A 79 -1.77 11.67 21.68
C PHE A 79 -2.95 12.62 21.90
N ASN A 80 -2.64 13.79 22.46
CA ASN A 80 -3.63 14.84 22.67
C ASN A 80 -3.83 15.60 21.35
N HIS A 81 -4.74 15.10 20.53
CA HIS A 81 -5.00 15.66 19.21
C HIS A 81 -5.93 16.87 19.26
N PRO A 82 -5.76 17.89 18.41
CA PRO A 82 -6.64 19.05 18.35
C PRO A 82 -7.99 18.73 17.67
N TYR A 83 -8.72 17.74 18.19
CA TYR A 83 -10.05 17.32 17.65
C TYR A 83 -11.04 18.47 17.56
N LYS A 84 -10.90 19.51 18.44
CA LYS A 84 -11.77 20.70 18.44
C LYS A 84 -11.55 21.60 17.23
N GLN A 85 -10.33 21.58 16.64
CA GLN A 85 -10.02 22.35 15.43
C GLN A 85 -10.40 21.63 14.16
N MET A 86 -10.66 20.32 14.25
CA MET A 86 -11.03 19.46 13.15
C MET A 86 -12.56 19.48 12.98
N GLY A 87 -13.03 20.18 11.97
CA GLY A 87 -14.45 20.15 11.62
C GLY A 87 -14.84 18.78 11.10
N TRP A 88 -15.89 18.16 11.66
CA TRP A 88 -16.45 16.88 11.17
C TRP A 88 -16.75 16.92 9.67
N GLY A 89 -17.06 18.10 9.14
CA GLY A 89 -17.24 18.32 7.69
C GLY A 89 -16.00 17.98 6.87
N LEU A 90 -14.79 18.21 7.40
CA LEU A 90 -13.54 17.88 6.74
C LEU A 90 -13.41 16.36 6.59
N VAL A 91 -13.64 15.59 7.65
CA VAL A 91 -13.56 14.12 7.62
C VAL A 91 -14.53 13.53 6.59
N VAL A 92 -15.79 13.98 6.63
CA VAL A 92 -16.82 13.50 5.69
C VAL A 92 -16.44 13.84 4.25
N THR A 93 -15.97 15.05 4.01
CA THR A 93 -15.55 15.50 2.68
C THR A 93 -14.34 14.69 2.18
N THR A 94 -13.37 14.43 3.05
CA THR A 94 -12.20 13.60 2.72
C THR A 94 -12.62 12.18 2.36
N ILE A 95 -13.51 11.56 3.13
CA ILE A 95 -14.02 10.20 2.84
C ILE A 95 -14.69 10.16 1.47
N ILE A 96 -15.57 11.10 1.18
CA ILE A 96 -16.28 11.16 -0.11
C ILE A 96 -15.31 11.39 -1.27
N ASN A 97 -14.44 12.39 -1.17
CA ASN A 97 -13.49 12.75 -2.23
C ASN A 97 -12.52 11.61 -2.53
N LEU A 98 -11.98 10.95 -1.51
CA LEU A 98 -11.06 9.83 -1.72
C LEU A 98 -11.72 8.63 -2.37
N ASN A 99 -12.97 8.31 -2.02
CA ASN A 99 -13.71 7.23 -2.67
C ASN A 99 -14.06 7.56 -4.12
N ILE A 100 -14.45 8.81 -4.42
CA ILE A 100 -14.72 9.27 -5.79
C ILE A 100 -13.43 9.25 -6.62
N ALA A 101 -12.34 9.83 -6.11
CA ALA A 101 -11.06 9.87 -6.81
C ALA A 101 -10.55 8.45 -7.13
N ARG A 102 -10.73 7.51 -6.21
CA ARG A 102 -10.37 6.11 -6.42
C ARG A 102 -11.25 5.44 -7.48
N ALA A 103 -12.56 5.65 -7.43
CA ALA A 103 -13.47 5.15 -8.45
C ALA A 103 -13.06 5.66 -9.84
N LEU A 104 -12.88 6.98 -9.98
CA LEU A 104 -12.45 7.60 -11.23
C LEU A 104 -11.14 7.01 -11.73
N ASN A 105 -10.13 6.88 -10.87
CA ASN A 105 -8.84 6.31 -11.26
C ASN A 105 -8.99 4.88 -11.80
N ILE A 106 -9.69 4.00 -11.08
CA ILE A 106 -9.88 2.60 -11.50
C ILE A 106 -10.68 2.51 -12.80
N PHE A 107 -11.77 3.26 -12.94
CA PHE A 107 -12.59 3.21 -14.14
C PHE A 107 -11.85 3.75 -15.36
N ILE A 108 -11.12 4.87 -15.22
CA ILE A 108 -10.33 5.46 -16.31
C ILE A 108 -9.20 4.52 -16.72
N VAL A 109 -8.37 4.06 -15.76
CA VAL A 109 -7.25 3.16 -16.07
C VAL A 109 -7.74 1.85 -16.67
N THR A 110 -8.83 1.28 -16.13
CA THR A 110 -9.39 0.04 -16.69
C THR A 110 -9.98 0.25 -18.10
N ALA A 111 -10.54 1.42 -18.40
CA ALA A 111 -10.99 1.76 -19.74
C ALA A 111 -9.82 1.79 -20.72
N PHE A 112 -8.71 2.45 -20.36
CA PHE A 112 -7.48 2.47 -21.16
C PHE A 112 -6.91 1.07 -21.39
N VAL A 113 -6.79 0.27 -20.34
CA VAL A 113 -6.29 -1.11 -20.42
C VAL A 113 -7.19 -1.98 -21.29
N ASN A 114 -8.50 -1.85 -21.15
CA ASN A 114 -9.45 -2.61 -21.96
C ASN A 114 -9.50 -2.17 -23.45
N CYS A 115 -9.10 -0.93 -23.73
CA CYS A 115 -8.94 -0.45 -25.10
C CYS A 115 -7.73 -1.08 -25.80
N SER A 116 -6.66 -1.34 -25.03
CA SER A 116 -5.42 -1.95 -25.53
C SER A 116 -5.46 -3.49 -25.58
N ARG A 117 -6.38 -4.13 -24.84
CA ARG A 117 -6.51 -5.60 -24.77
C ARG A 117 -7.62 -6.12 -25.65
N THR A 118 -7.30 -7.10 -26.50
CA THR A 118 -8.26 -7.76 -27.39
C THR A 118 -8.85 -9.04 -26.80
N GLU A 119 -8.08 -9.85 -26.05
CA GLU A 119 -8.50 -11.20 -25.66
C GLU A 119 -9.01 -11.37 -24.23
N SER A 120 -8.59 -10.54 -23.27
CA SER A 120 -9.03 -10.68 -21.88
C SER A 120 -9.40 -9.31 -21.27
N LYS A 121 -10.65 -8.91 -21.46
CA LYS A 121 -11.17 -7.67 -20.87
C LYS A 121 -11.46 -7.82 -19.39
N ILE A 122 -11.08 -6.81 -18.61
CA ILE A 122 -11.37 -6.74 -17.17
C ILE A 122 -12.87 -6.54 -16.99
N GLY A 123 -13.54 -7.54 -16.43
CA GLY A 123 -15.00 -7.54 -16.21
C GLY A 123 -15.42 -6.56 -15.10
N GLY A 124 -16.73 -6.25 -15.06
CA GLY A 124 -17.31 -5.33 -14.07
C GLY A 124 -17.06 -5.78 -12.62
N ASN A 125 -17.21 -7.07 -12.34
CA ASN A 125 -16.98 -7.64 -11.01
C ASN A 125 -15.54 -7.41 -10.51
N MET A 126 -14.55 -7.57 -11.42
CA MET A 126 -13.14 -7.33 -11.09
C MET A 126 -12.88 -5.85 -10.79
N LYS A 127 -13.51 -4.93 -11.53
CA LYS A 127 -13.40 -3.48 -11.26
C LYS A 127 -13.94 -3.13 -9.87
N THR A 128 -15.08 -3.70 -9.50
CA THR A 128 -15.70 -3.49 -8.18
C THR A 128 -14.79 -4.01 -7.06
N VAL A 129 -14.18 -5.19 -7.24
CA VAL A 129 -13.21 -5.73 -6.28
C VAL A 129 -11.98 -4.82 -6.17
N MET A 130 -11.43 -4.36 -7.28
CA MET A 130 -10.29 -3.42 -7.30
C MET A 130 -10.62 -2.09 -6.59
N TRP A 131 -11.85 -1.59 -6.75
CA TRP A 131 -12.30 -0.40 -6.04
C TRP A 131 -12.43 -0.64 -4.54
N LEU A 132 -13.04 -1.75 -4.15
CA LEU A 132 -13.26 -2.11 -2.74
C LEU A 132 -11.94 -2.47 -2.02
N SER A 133 -10.99 -3.12 -2.70
CA SER A 133 -9.69 -3.51 -2.13
C SER A 133 -8.77 -2.34 -1.77
N GLY A 134 -9.26 -1.12 -1.90
CA GLY A 134 -8.55 0.12 -1.63
C GLY A 134 -8.39 0.50 -0.19
N LEU A 135 -8.00 -0.44 0.62
CA LEU A 135 -7.66 -0.19 2.01
C LEU A 135 -6.46 0.75 2.11
N ARG A 136 -6.58 1.79 2.92
CA ARG A 136 -5.46 2.65 3.27
C ARG A 136 -4.73 2.04 4.46
N GLY A 137 -3.50 1.57 4.20
CA GLY A 137 -2.67 0.92 5.20
C GLY A 137 -1.52 1.79 5.69
N ALA A 138 -0.45 1.10 6.11
CA ALA A 138 0.77 1.60 6.69
C ALA A 138 1.42 2.78 5.96
N MET A 139 1.41 2.78 4.63
CA MET A 139 2.02 3.83 3.81
C MET A 139 1.32 5.18 3.97
N ALA A 140 -0.01 5.22 4.05
CA ALA A 140 -0.74 6.46 4.25
C ALA A 140 -0.43 7.07 5.62
N TYR A 141 -0.32 6.23 6.65
CA TYR A 141 0.06 6.66 7.98
C TYR A 141 1.50 7.20 8.03
N ALA A 142 2.46 6.49 7.43
CA ALA A 142 3.85 6.94 7.39
C ALA A 142 4.02 8.28 6.67
N LEU A 143 3.32 8.49 5.55
CA LEU A 143 3.31 9.76 4.84
C LEU A 143 2.64 10.89 5.64
N ALA A 144 1.55 10.59 6.34
CA ALA A 144 0.88 11.56 7.20
C ALA A 144 1.77 11.95 8.41
N LEU A 145 2.51 10.99 8.96
CA LEU A 145 3.48 11.26 10.04
C LEU A 145 4.62 12.18 9.54
N LYS A 146 5.15 11.93 8.33
CA LYS A 146 6.15 12.80 7.72
C LYS A 146 5.57 14.21 7.48
N ALA A 147 4.35 14.31 6.95
CA ALA A 147 3.67 15.58 6.77
C ALA A 147 3.43 16.33 8.09
N ALA A 148 3.18 15.59 9.18
CA ALA A 148 2.99 16.18 10.51
C ALA A 148 4.25 16.83 11.08
N THR A 149 5.43 16.41 10.64
CA THR A 149 6.72 17.01 11.05
C THR A 149 7.17 18.14 10.15
N GLU A 150 6.73 18.19 8.90
CA GLU A 150 7.20 19.14 7.89
C GLU A 150 6.23 20.32 7.66
N LEU A 151 4.94 20.16 7.99
CA LEU A 151 3.88 21.14 7.69
C LEU A 151 3.18 21.63 8.96
N ASP A 152 2.86 22.92 9.03
CA ASP A 152 2.11 23.52 10.15
C ASP A 152 0.70 22.93 10.30
N ILE A 153 0.07 22.51 9.19
CA ILE A 153 -1.24 21.86 9.15
C ILE A 153 -1.12 20.34 9.32
N GLY A 154 0.10 19.83 9.41
CA GLY A 154 0.43 18.40 9.48
C GLY A 154 -0.33 17.60 10.53
N PRO A 155 -0.51 18.09 11.77
CA PRO A 155 -1.27 17.38 12.80
C PRO A 155 -2.73 17.12 12.42
N ILE A 156 -3.36 18.04 11.68
CA ILE A 156 -4.75 17.85 11.20
C ILE A 156 -4.79 16.77 10.11
N ILE A 157 -3.83 16.77 9.20
CA ILE A 157 -3.69 15.76 8.15
C ILE A 157 -3.46 14.38 8.76
N LEU A 158 -2.64 14.30 9.81
CA LEU A 158 -2.39 13.04 10.53
C LEU A 158 -3.68 12.46 11.11
N ILE A 159 -4.45 13.29 11.84
CA ILE A 159 -5.70 12.84 12.48
C ILE A 159 -6.72 12.39 11.43
N ASP A 160 -6.90 13.19 10.37
CA ASP A 160 -7.82 12.86 9.26
C ASP A 160 -7.43 11.52 8.60
N THR A 161 -6.14 11.32 8.37
CA THR A 161 -5.61 10.07 7.82
C THR A 161 -5.80 8.88 8.77
N LEU A 162 -5.61 9.07 10.08
CA LEU A 162 -5.84 8.03 11.09
C LEU A 162 -7.30 7.59 11.11
N ILE A 163 -8.23 8.53 11.17
CA ILE A 163 -9.67 8.26 11.19
C ILE A 163 -10.09 7.56 9.89
N TYR A 164 -9.64 8.06 8.75
CA TYR A 164 -9.96 7.45 7.47
C TYR A 164 -9.39 6.03 7.33
N SER A 165 -8.14 5.79 7.76
CA SER A 165 -7.54 4.46 7.76
C SER A 165 -8.31 3.48 8.63
N LEU A 166 -8.71 3.90 9.83
CA LEU A 166 -9.49 3.06 10.73
C LEU A 166 -10.86 2.69 10.13
N ILE A 167 -11.57 3.66 9.57
CA ILE A 167 -12.88 3.44 8.92
C ILE A 167 -12.74 2.49 7.73
N THR A 168 -11.71 2.64 6.91
CA THR A 168 -11.52 1.77 5.74
C THR A 168 -11.08 0.37 6.13
N ILE A 169 -10.21 0.21 7.11
CA ILE A 169 -9.73 -1.11 7.56
C ILE A 169 -10.86 -1.89 8.22
N LEU A 170 -11.57 -1.27 9.17
CA LEU A 170 -12.66 -1.95 9.88
C LEU A 170 -13.91 -2.10 9.01
N GLY A 171 -14.31 -1.05 8.29
CA GLY A 171 -15.52 -1.07 7.47
C GLY A 171 -15.36 -1.90 6.22
N ILE A 172 -14.46 -1.49 5.34
CA ILE A 172 -14.27 -2.15 4.03
C ILE A 172 -13.60 -3.51 4.21
N GLY A 173 -12.64 -3.64 5.12
CA GLY A 173 -11.97 -4.91 5.40
C GLY A 173 -12.93 -6.01 5.85
N SER A 174 -13.91 -5.67 6.70
CA SER A 174 -14.93 -6.65 7.14
C SER A 174 -15.88 -7.07 6.02
N ILE A 175 -16.16 -6.16 5.08
CA ILE A 175 -17.10 -6.42 3.98
C ILE A 175 -16.41 -7.12 2.79
N LEU A 176 -15.09 -7.05 2.70
CA LEU A 176 -14.35 -7.55 1.54
C LEU A 176 -14.56 -9.06 1.30
N ASN A 177 -14.44 -9.88 2.33
CA ASN A 177 -14.59 -11.33 2.22
C ASN A 177 -15.98 -11.77 1.72
N PRO A 178 -17.10 -11.31 2.31
CA PRO A 178 -18.42 -11.68 1.81
C PRO A 178 -18.70 -11.15 0.39
N VAL A 179 -18.11 -10.03 0.00
CA VAL A 179 -18.25 -9.50 -1.37
C VAL A 179 -17.47 -10.35 -2.37
N LEU A 180 -16.26 -10.78 -2.05
CA LEU A 180 -15.47 -11.69 -2.89
C LEU A 180 -16.20 -13.01 -3.14
N ASP A 181 -16.82 -13.57 -2.11
CA ASP A 181 -17.61 -14.80 -2.22
C ASP A 181 -18.84 -14.61 -3.12
N ARG A 182 -19.54 -13.47 -3.01
CA ARG A 182 -20.71 -13.15 -3.85
C ARG A 182 -20.36 -12.90 -5.31
N LEU A 183 -19.25 -12.23 -5.56
CA LEU A 183 -18.78 -11.93 -6.92
C LEU A 183 -18.13 -13.12 -7.62
N LYS A 184 -18.01 -14.27 -6.94
CA LYS A 184 -17.38 -15.51 -7.45
C LYS A 184 -15.97 -15.27 -8.03
N VAL A 185 -15.28 -14.27 -7.54
CA VAL A 185 -13.88 -13.99 -7.89
C VAL A 185 -13.00 -14.85 -6.97
N LYS A 186 -13.20 -16.17 -7.02
CA LYS A 186 -12.31 -17.10 -6.31
C LYS A 186 -11.08 -17.33 -7.16
N ARG A 187 -9.94 -17.12 -6.57
CA ARG A 187 -8.66 -17.61 -7.09
C ARG A 187 -8.73 -19.14 -7.07
N THR A 188 -8.74 -19.74 -8.23
CA THR A 188 -8.65 -21.20 -8.33
C THR A 188 -7.28 -21.60 -7.79
N ALA A 189 -7.23 -22.53 -6.84
CA ALA A 189 -5.99 -22.95 -6.19
C ALA A 189 -4.92 -23.50 -7.16
N ASN A 190 -5.32 -23.78 -8.41
CA ASN A 190 -4.45 -24.31 -9.46
C ASN A 190 -3.56 -23.26 -10.13
N ASP A 191 -3.76 -21.96 -9.87
CA ASP A 191 -2.94 -20.90 -10.48
C ASP A 191 -1.67 -20.56 -9.64
N VAL A 192 -1.37 -21.36 -8.61
CA VAL A 192 -0.24 -21.13 -7.68
C VAL A 192 0.93 -22.09 -7.93
N GLU A 193 0.75 -23.12 -8.77
CA GLU A 193 1.78 -24.16 -9.05
C GLU A 193 2.48 -24.01 -10.42
N GLU A 194 2.20 -22.97 -11.19
CA GLU A 194 2.96 -22.56 -12.37
C GLU A 194 3.77 -21.29 -12.03
#